data_b50b35ba3c6853061cb369e352b18539
#
_entry.id   b50b35ba3c6853061cb369e352b18539
#
_cell.length_a   1.000
_cell.length_b   1.000
_cell.length_c   1.000
_cell.angle_alpha   90.00
_cell.angle_beta   90.00
_cell.angle_gamma   90.00
#
_symmetry.space_group_name_H-M   'P 1'
#
loop_
_entity.id
_entity.type
_entity.pdbx_description
1 polymer ?
#
loop_
_entity_poly.entity_id
_entity_poly.type
_entity_poly.pdbx_seq_one_letter_code
_entity_poly.pdbx_strand_id
1 'polypeptide(L)'
;MIGILGPTGQVGTPLMAALERAGAPVRALAHTTESARRLAAGNVDVITGDMRDPADLARFLDGVSTLFLLTPAAPDQTQVQDRIVDAAAAAGTGAIVKLSVYTAADDSLCSLSRWHAANDQHIERSGLPYTILHPHTFMQSIALQFAASVRSAGVMAAAVRPDATITMVDARDVAEVAAALLVAGSHHGETVLITGPQALSYPDCATLIGKATGTSVSYVQVPPQQVLDGFLAAGLPGWLAEALVALHQMYDTGELNPHSDAVARLTGRPARTFEDFVHEHAHLFK
;
A
#
# COMPACT_ATOMS: atom_id res chain seq x y z
N MET A 1 -8.89 -4.87 -21.35
CA MET A 1 -9.37 -5.32 -20.00
C MET A 1 -8.28 -5.02 -18.98
N ILE A 2 -8.62 -4.51 -17.81
CA ILE A 2 -7.68 -4.22 -16.73
C ILE A 2 -7.59 -5.44 -15.82
N GLY A 3 -6.40 -6.00 -15.65
CA GLY A 3 -6.13 -7.11 -14.72
C GLY A 3 -5.73 -6.58 -13.34
N ILE A 4 -6.34 -7.09 -12.26
CA ILE A 4 -6.06 -6.65 -10.88
C ILE A 4 -5.55 -7.82 -10.04
N LEU A 5 -4.33 -7.69 -9.54
CA LEU A 5 -3.79 -8.53 -8.47
C LEU A 5 -3.98 -7.83 -7.12
N GLY A 6 -4.26 -8.61 -6.06
CA GLY A 6 -4.54 -8.08 -4.73
C GLY A 6 -5.87 -7.32 -4.58
N PRO A 7 -6.98 -7.73 -5.24
CA PRO A 7 -8.24 -6.97 -5.31
C PRO A 7 -8.95 -6.79 -3.96
N THR A 8 -8.61 -7.59 -2.95
CA THR A 8 -9.26 -7.60 -1.63
C THR A 8 -8.43 -6.94 -0.52
N GLY A 9 -7.26 -6.38 -0.88
CA GLY A 9 -6.37 -5.71 0.06
C GLY A 9 -6.78 -4.27 0.39
N GLN A 10 -5.99 -3.60 1.22
CA GLN A 10 -6.22 -2.20 1.65
C GLN A 10 -6.35 -1.21 0.48
N VAL A 11 -5.53 -1.37 -0.56
CA VAL A 11 -5.60 -0.56 -1.79
C VAL A 11 -6.52 -1.21 -2.80
N GLY A 12 -6.51 -2.54 -2.92
CA GLY A 12 -7.30 -3.26 -3.91
C GLY A 12 -8.79 -3.05 -3.77
N THR A 13 -9.34 -3.13 -2.55
CA THR A 13 -10.78 -2.93 -2.32
C THR A 13 -11.28 -1.56 -2.78
N PRO A 14 -10.70 -0.43 -2.37
CA PRO A 14 -11.11 0.88 -2.91
C PRO A 14 -10.77 1.06 -4.40
N LEU A 15 -9.72 0.42 -4.93
CA LEU A 15 -9.41 0.42 -6.36
C LEU A 15 -10.51 -0.26 -7.17
N MET A 16 -10.98 -1.43 -6.76
CA MET A 16 -12.09 -2.11 -7.41
C MET A 16 -13.34 -1.23 -7.47
N ALA A 17 -13.69 -0.57 -6.36
CA ALA A 17 -14.83 0.36 -6.32
C ALA A 17 -14.63 1.60 -7.21
N ALA A 18 -13.40 2.11 -7.33
CA ALA A 18 -13.09 3.24 -8.21
C ALA A 18 -13.22 2.85 -9.70
N LEU A 19 -12.71 1.68 -10.08
CA LEU A 19 -12.81 1.15 -11.44
C LEU A 19 -14.27 0.83 -11.84
N GLU A 20 -15.07 0.30 -10.91
CA GLU A 20 -16.50 0.08 -11.11
C GLU A 20 -17.25 1.40 -11.39
N ARG A 21 -16.99 2.45 -10.58
CA ARG A 21 -17.56 3.79 -10.85
C ARG A 21 -17.14 4.36 -12.19
N ALA A 22 -15.94 4.03 -12.66
CA ALA A 22 -15.46 4.43 -13.98
C ALA A 22 -16.02 3.59 -15.13
N GLY A 23 -16.78 2.53 -14.86
CA GLY A 23 -17.29 1.60 -15.86
C GLY A 23 -16.20 0.81 -16.59
N ALA A 24 -15.01 0.67 -15.98
CA ALA A 24 -13.88 0.01 -16.61
C ALA A 24 -14.06 -1.52 -16.59
N PRO A 25 -13.75 -2.24 -17.69
CA PRO A 25 -13.80 -3.70 -17.72
C PRO A 25 -12.62 -4.27 -16.91
N VAL A 26 -12.91 -4.99 -15.82
CA VAL A 26 -11.93 -5.50 -14.88
C VAL A 26 -11.95 -7.02 -14.82
N ARG A 27 -10.75 -7.62 -14.80
CA ARG A 27 -10.52 -9.00 -14.38
C ARG A 27 -9.74 -8.99 -13.07
N ALA A 28 -10.18 -9.79 -12.08
CA ALA A 28 -9.53 -9.93 -10.79
C ALA A 28 -9.07 -11.35 -10.54
N LEU A 29 -7.86 -11.52 -9.97
CA LEU A 29 -7.39 -12.81 -9.47
C LEU A 29 -7.76 -12.95 -8.00
N ALA A 30 -8.56 -13.93 -7.67
CA ALA A 30 -8.99 -14.28 -6.32
C ALA A 30 -8.32 -15.56 -5.84
N HIS A 31 -7.63 -15.51 -4.69
CA HIS A 31 -6.94 -16.70 -4.16
C HIS A 31 -7.90 -17.74 -3.57
N THR A 32 -9.08 -17.33 -3.07
CA THR A 32 -10.05 -18.23 -2.44
C THR A 32 -11.43 -18.13 -3.08
N THR A 33 -12.21 -19.20 -3.00
CA THR A 33 -13.61 -19.20 -3.45
C THR A 33 -14.45 -18.13 -2.75
N GLU A 34 -14.16 -17.83 -1.49
CA GLU A 34 -14.88 -16.80 -0.73
C GLU A 34 -14.57 -15.39 -1.28
N SER A 35 -13.29 -15.09 -1.51
CA SER A 35 -12.90 -13.81 -2.13
C SER A 35 -13.47 -13.69 -3.56
N ALA A 36 -13.49 -14.78 -4.32
CA ALA A 36 -14.10 -14.80 -5.65
C ALA A 36 -15.60 -14.48 -5.59
N ARG A 37 -16.36 -15.06 -4.65
CA ARG A 37 -17.78 -14.75 -4.49
C ARG A 37 -18.04 -13.29 -4.12
N ARG A 38 -17.21 -12.71 -3.26
CA ARG A 38 -17.33 -11.29 -2.89
C ARG A 38 -17.09 -10.36 -4.08
N LEU A 39 -16.10 -10.68 -4.91
CA LEU A 39 -15.76 -9.90 -6.11
C LEU A 39 -16.80 -10.07 -7.22
N ALA A 40 -17.37 -11.24 -7.38
CA ALA A 40 -18.38 -11.54 -8.39
C ALA A 40 -19.74 -10.85 -8.17
N ALA A 41 -19.95 -10.21 -7.00
CA ALA A 41 -21.15 -9.39 -6.75
C ALA A 41 -21.18 -8.11 -7.60
N GLY A 42 -20.03 -7.67 -8.16
CA GLY A 42 -19.90 -6.58 -9.13
C GLY A 42 -19.81 -7.11 -10.57
N ASN A 43 -19.69 -6.19 -11.52
CA ASN A 43 -19.47 -6.52 -12.94
C ASN A 43 -17.97 -6.79 -13.19
N VAL A 44 -17.41 -7.83 -12.57
CA VAL A 44 -15.99 -8.18 -12.59
C VAL A 44 -15.83 -9.61 -13.13
N ASP A 45 -14.92 -9.78 -14.08
CA ASP A 45 -14.46 -11.11 -14.51
C ASP A 45 -13.51 -11.68 -13.46
N VAL A 46 -13.89 -12.75 -12.77
CA VAL A 46 -13.13 -13.28 -11.64
C VAL A 46 -12.50 -14.62 -11.99
N ILE A 47 -11.18 -14.67 -11.96
CA ILE A 47 -10.40 -15.91 -12.02
C ILE A 47 -10.05 -16.34 -10.58
N THR A 48 -10.42 -17.57 -10.23
CA THR A 48 -9.94 -18.19 -8.98
C THR A 48 -8.65 -18.94 -9.26
N GLY A 49 -7.60 -18.62 -8.50
CA GLY A 49 -6.27 -19.23 -8.69
C GLY A 49 -5.19 -18.62 -7.80
N ASP A 50 -3.99 -19.15 -7.90
CA ASP A 50 -2.79 -18.65 -7.21
C ASP A 50 -1.88 -17.91 -8.21
N MET A 51 -1.49 -16.68 -7.89
CA MET A 51 -0.52 -15.92 -8.70
C MET A 51 0.87 -16.58 -8.77
N ARG A 52 1.14 -17.56 -7.92
CA ARG A 52 2.36 -18.36 -7.94
C ARG A 52 2.28 -19.52 -8.91
N ASP A 53 1.07 -19.97 -9.30
CA ASP A 53 0.85 -21.03 -10.28
C ASP A 53 0.91 -20.45 -11.70
N PRO A 54 1.82 -20.95 -12.58
CA PRO A 54 1.96 -20.42 -13.92
C PRO A 54 0.70 -20.59 -14.80
N ALA A 55 -0.07 -21.67 -14.60
CA ALA A 55 -1.27 -21.91 -15.40
C ALA A 55 -2.41 -20.98 -14.98
N ASP A 56 -2.57 -20.74 -13.70
CA ASP A 56 -3.54 -19.78 -13.17
C ASP A 56 -3.20 -18.34 -13.61
N LEU A 57 -1.91 -17.99 -13.54
CA LEU A 57 -1.42 -16.70 -13.99
C LEU A 57 -1.63 -16.50 -15.50
N ALA A 58 -1.35 -17.50 -16.31
CA ALA A 58 -1.60 -17.45 -17.76
C ALA A 58 -3.09 -17.24 -18.08
N ARG A 59 -3.99 -17.97 -17.40
CA ARG A 59 -5.43 -17.77 -17.55
C ARG A 59 -5.89 -16.37 -17.13
N PHE A 60 -5.31 -15.84 -16.06
CA PHE A 60 -5.62 -14.50 -15.59
C PHE A 60 -5.16 -13.43 -16.58
N LEU A 61 -3.96 -13.56 -17.16
CA LEU A 61 -3.36 -12.58 -18.05
C LEU A 61 -3.93 -12.63 -19.50
N ASP A 62 -4.67 -13.66 -19.87
CA ASP A 62 -5.24 -13.78 -21.21
C ASP A 62 -6.19 -12.61 -21.54
N GLY A 63 -5.84 -11.80 -22.54
CA GLY A 63 -6.58 -10.60 -22.94
C GLY A 63 -6.50 -9.42 -21.96
N VAL A 64 -5.62 -9.45 -20.96
CA VAL A 64 -5.34 -8.29 -20.09
C VAL A 64 -4.48 -7.28 -20.84
N SER A 65 -5.00 -6.08 -21.03
CA SER A 65 -4.28 -4.98 -21.70
C SER A 65 -3.44 -4.14 -20.74
N THR A 66 -3.87 -4.02 -19.48
CA THR A 66 -3.12 -3.28 -18.44
C THR A 66 -3.22 -4.06 -17.13
N LEU A 67 -2.09 -4.28 -16.48
CA LEU A 67 -2.01 -5.02 -15.21
C LEU A 67 -1.75 -4.06 -14.05
N PHE A 68 -2.60 -4.14 -13.01
CA PHE A 68 -2.26 -3.59 -11.70
C PHE A 68 -1.55 -4.66 -10.86
N LEU A 69 -0.28 -4.41 -10.55
CA LEU A 69 0.59 -5.34 -9.84
C LEU A 69 0.67 -4.97 -8.35
N LEU A 70 0.00 -5.75 -7.53
CA LEU A 70 0.04 -5.69 -6.07
C LEU A 70 0.06 -7.12 -5.51
N THR A 71 1.08 -7.47 -4.74
CA THR A 71 1.20 -8.75 -4.06
C THR A 71 1.27 -8.57 -2.55
N PRO A 72 0.88 -9.57 -1.75
CA PRO A 72 1.18 -9.55 -0.32
C PRO A 72 2.68 -9.47 -0.06
N ALA A 73 3.08 -8.77 1.00
CA ALA A 73 4.45 -8.80 1.47
C ALA A 73 4.79 -10.23 1.94
N ALA A 74 5.88 -10.78 1.40
CA ALA A 74 6.37 -12.11 1.74
C ALA A 74 7.86 -12.21 1.38
N PRO A 75 8.65 -13.10 2.02
CA PRO A 75 10.06 -13.26 1.72
C PRO A 75 10.38 -13.63 0.26
N ASP A 76 9.43 -14.21 -0.46
CA ASP A 76 9.52 -14.56 -1.87
C ASP A 76 8.91 -13.49 -2.82
N GLN A 77 8.57 -12.30 -2.30
CA GLN A 77 7.89 -11.25 -3.07
C GLN A 77 8.63 -10.91 -4.37
N THR A 78 9.96 -10.78 -4.32
CA THR A 78 10.77 -10.44 -5.50
C THR A 78 10.58 -11.48 -6.59
N GLN A 79 10.77 -12.78 -6.27
CA GLN A 79 10.63 -13.85 -7.27
C GLN A 79 9.20 -13.99 -7.80
N VAL A 80 8.19 -13.74 -6.94
CA VAL A 80 6.78 -13.79 -7.37
C VAL A 80 6.49 -12.65 -8.34
N GLN A 81 6.87 -11.43 -8.02
CA GLN A 81 6.61 -10.29 -8.89
C GLN A 81 7.40 -10.36 -10.20
N ASP A 82 8.66 -10.79 -10.18
CA ASP A 82 9.45 -10.95 -11.39
C ASP A 82 8.78 -11.94 -12.37
N ARG A 83 8.31 -13.09 -11.86
CA ARG A 83 7.56 -14.07 -12.68
C ARG A 83 6.25 -13.50 -13.23
N ILE A 84 5.55 -12.66 -12.47
CA ILE A 84 4.32 -12.01 -12.94
C ILE A 84 4.64 -11.03 -14.08
N VAL A 85 5.71 -10.24 -13.95
CA VAL A 85 6.16 -9.30 -14.99
C VAL A 85 6.54 -10.05 -16.26
N ASP A 86 7.34 -11.12 -16.15
CA ASP A 86 7.78 -11.94 -17.29
C ASP A 86 6.56 -12.61 -17.97
N ALA A 87 5.61 -13.12 -17.20
CA ALA A 87 4.38 -13.71 -17.74
C ALA A 87 3.50 -12.66 -18.43
N ALA A 88 3.40 -11.45 -17.88
CA ALA A 88 2.67 -10.33 -18.49
C ALA A 88 3.29 -9.93 -19.84
N ALA A 89 4.63 -9.86 -19.91
CA ALA A 89 5.35 -9.60 -21.17
C ALA A 89 5.08 -10.71 -22.20
N ALA A 90 5.15 -11.98 -21.80
CA ALA A 90 4.89 -13.12 -22.66
C ALA A 90 3.43 -13.19 -23.15
N ALA A 91 2.47 -12.76 -22.34
CA ALA A 91 1.05 -12.68 -22.67
C ALA A 91 0.69 -11.49 -23.58
N GLY A 92 1.63 -10.57 -23.84
CA GLY A 92 1.37 -9.37 -24.63
C GLY A 92 0.60 -8.28 -23.88
N THR A 93 0.68 -8.26 -22.54
CA THR A 93 0.11 -7.17 -21.73
C THR A 93 0.72 -5.83 -22.16
N GLY A 94 -0.13 -4.84 -22.40
CA GLY A 94 0.31 -3.55 -22.95
C GLY A 94 1.01 -2.62 -21.96
N ALA A 95 0.67 -2.71 -20.65
CA ALA A 95 1.30 -1.88 -19.61
C ALA A 95 1.15 -2.49 -18.21
N ILE A 96 2.02 -2.06 -17.28
CA ILE A 96 1.95 -2.40 -15.85
C ILE A 96 1.84 -1.11 -15.02
N VAL A 97 0.89 -1.07 -14.10
CA VAL A 97 0.85 -0.11 -13.00
C VAL A 97 1.18 -0.87 -11.71
N LYS A 98 2.34 -0.60 -11.12
CA LYS A 98 2.80 -1.30 -9.91
C LYS A 98 2.61 -0.45 -8.66
N LEU A 99 2.09 -1.06 -7.60
CA LEU A 99 2.18 -0.49 -6.26
C LEU A 99 3.54 -0.85 -5.64
N SER A 100 4.38 0.17 -5.49
CA SER A 100 5.67 0.12 -4.80
C SER A 100 5.59 0.87 -3.47
N VAL A 101 6.69 1.43 -2.99
CA VAL A 101 6.77 2.27 -1.79
C VAL A 101 7.74 3.43 -2.02
N TYR A 102 7.51 4.56 -1.37
CA TYR A 102 8.39 5.74 -1.46
C TYR A 102 9.84 5.45 -1.05
N THR A 103 10.02 4.56 -0.09
CA THR A 103 11.35 4.21 0.46
C THR A 103 12.08 3.14 -0.36
N ALA A 104 11.60 2.77 -1.55
CA ALA A 104 12.24 1.76 -2.41
C ALA A 104 13.64 2.23 -2.83
N ALA A 105 14.66 1.55 -2.32
CA ALA A 105 16.07 1.78 -2.61
C ALA A 105 16.87 0.51 -2.31
N ASP A 106 17.93 0.25 -3.08
CA ASP A 106 18.76 -0.97 -2.95
C ASP A 106 19.49 -1.01 -1.61
N ASP A 107 19.86 0.14 -1.08
CA ASP A 107 20.58 0.33 0.19
C ASP A 107 19.67 0.64 1.38
N SER A 108 18.33 0.56 1.20
CA SER A 108 17.38 0.82 2.27
C SER A 108 17.60 -0.10 3.47
N LEU A 109 17.50 0.42 4.69
CA LEU A 109 17.53 -0.37 5.91
C LEU A 109 16.38 -1.38 5.96
N CYS A 110 15.22 -1.02 5.44
CA CYS A 110 14.02 -1.85 5.41
C CYS A 110 14.09 -2.89 4.28
N SER A 111 14.00 -4.18 4.60
CA SER A 111 14.01 -5.27 3.61
C SER A 111 12.86 -5.17 2.61
N LEU A 112 11.67 -4.75 3.05
CA LEU A 112 10.51 -4.54 2.17
C LEU A 112 10.83 -3.48 1.10
N SER A 113 11.48 -2.40 1.48
CA SER A 113 11.88 -1.34 0.54
C SER A 113 12.88 -1.84 -0.49
N ARG A 114 13.86 -2.66 -0.07
CA ARG A 114 14.81 -3.31 -1.00
C ARG A 114 14.12 -4.27 -1.96
N TRP A 115 13.13 -5.05 -1.49
CA TRP A 115 12.36 -5.93 -2.38
C TRP A 115 11.55 -5.15 -3.41
N HIS A 116 10.97 -4.02 -3.01
CA HIS A 116 10.28 -3.12 -3.93
C HIS A 116 11.24 -2.51 -4.96
N ALA A 117 12.43 -2.06 -4.53
CA ALA A 117 13.44 -1.51 -5.44
C ALA A 117 13.89 -2.54 -6.49
N ALA A 118 14.16 -3.77 -6.09
CA ALA A 118 14.54 -4.84 -7.01
C ALA A 118 13.46 -5.12 -8.06
N ASN A 119 12.18 -5.16 -7.64
CA ASN A 119 11.07 -5.35 -8.59
C ASN A 119 10.83 -4.13 -9.49
N ASP A 120 10.99 -2.90 -8.97
CA ASP A 120 10.89 -1.68 -9.77
C ASP A 120 11.90 -1.73 -10.92
N GLN A 121 13.15 -2.07 -10.62
CA GLN A 121 14.21 -2.24 -11.61
C GLN A 121 13.94 -3.40 -12.61
N HIS A 122 13.30 -4.49 -12.15
CA HIS A 122 12.92 -5.59 -13.06
C HIS A 122 11.84 -5.12 -14.06
N ILE A 123 10.84 -4.38 -13.61
CA ILE A 123 9.83 -3.78 -14.47
C ILE A 123 10.43 -2.81 -15.47
N GLU A 124 11.34 -1.92 -15.04
CA GLU A 124 12.04 -0.97 -15.90
C GLU A 124 12.83 -1.66 -17.03
N ARG A 125 13.40 -2.83 -16.74
CA ARG A 125 14.16 -3.64 -17.72
C ARG A 125 13.29 -4.56 -18.56
N SER A 126 12.01 -4.76 -18.22
CA SER A 126 11.13 -5.72 -18.91
C SER A 126 10.77 -5.33 -20.35
N GLY A 127 10.93 -4.05 -20.69
CA GLY A 127 10.50 -3.48 -21.97
C GLY A 127 8.99 -3.20 -22.06
N LEU A 128 8.21 -3.53 -21.03
CA LEU A 128 6.80 -3.15 -20.96
C LEU A 128 6.64 -1.67 -20.60
N PRO A 129 5.68 -0.96 -21.17
CA PRO A 129 5.22 0.31 -20.64
C PRO A 129 4.81 0.17 -19.18
N TYR A 130 5.25 1.09 -18.31
CA TYR A 130 4.98 0.97 -16.88
C TYR A 130 4.72 2.32 -16.21
N THR A 131 4.02 2.26 -15.08
CA THR A 131 3.96 3.33 -14.09
C THR A 131 4.15 2.73 -12.70
N ILE A 132 5.10 3.26 -11.94
CA ILE A 132 5.40 2.82 -10.59
C ILE A 132 4.81 3.82 -9.60
N LEU A 133 3.95 3.37 -8.71
CA LEU A 133 3.37 4.19 -7.66
C LEU A 133 4.23 4.10 -6.41
N HIS A 134 4.74 5.23 -5.94
CA HIS A 134 5.52 5.38 -4.72
C HIS A 134 4.69 6.06 -3.63
N PRO A 135 3.70 5.38 -3.03
CA PRO A 135 2.99 5.95 -1.89
C PRO A 135 3.91 6.03 -0.68
N HIS A 136 3.68 7.06 0.12
CA HIS A 136 4.23 7.13 1.47
C HIS A 136 3.43 6.20 2.40
N THR A 137 3.81 6.14 3.67
CA THR A 137 3.15 5.33 4.71
C THR A 137 1.65 5.52 4.72
N PHE A 138 0.89 4.43 4.77
CA PHE A 138 -0.56 4.51 4.82
C PHE A 138 -1.07 4.95 6.20
N MET A 139 -2.07 5.83 6.22
CA MET A 139 -2.80 6.19 7.44
C MET A 139 -3.40 4.96 8.13
N GLN A 140 -3.82 3.97 7.36
CA GLN A 140 -4.32 2.68 7.85
C GLN A 140 -3.29 1.91 8.69
N SER A 141 -1.99 2.11 8.43
CA SER A 141 -0.93 1.47 9.22
C SER A 141 -0.91 1.99 10.67
N ILE A 142 -1.30 3.24 10.90
CA ILE A 142 -1.43 3.80 12.25
C ILE A 142 -2.53 3.05 13.04
N ALA A 143 -3.68 2.81 12.42
CA ALA A 143 -4.74 2.03 13.06
C ALA A 143 -4.30 0.58 13.31
N LEU A 144 -3.68 -0.06 12.32
CA LEU A 144 -3.21 -1.43 12.44
C LEU A 144 -2.18 -1.59 13.57
N GLN A 145 -1.26 -0.64 13.70
CA GLN A 145 -0.16 -0.71 14.68
C GLN A 145 -0.60 -0.31 16.09
N PHE A 146 -1.45 0.73 16.23
CA PHE A 146 -1.67 1.37 17.53
C PHE A 146 -3.10 1.23 18.09
N ALA A 147 -4.08 0.79 17.30
CA ALA A 147 -5.45 0.75 17.78
C ALA A 147 -5.64 -0.10 19.06
N ALA A 148 -4.96 -1.23 19.18
CA ALA A 148 -5.05 -2.09 20.34
C ALA A 148 -4.48 -1.43 21.61
N SER A 149 -3.31 -0.79 21.54
CA SER A 149 -2.68 -0.11 22.67
C SER A 149 -3.40 1.20 23.03
N VAL A 150 -3.95 1.90 22.05
CA VAL A 150 -4.78 3.08 22.29
C VAL A 150 -6.04 2.68 23.05
N ARG A 151 -6.77 1.63 22.64
CA ARG A 151 -7.97 1.16 23.36
C ARG A 151 -7.68 0.69 24.78
N SER A 152 -6.57 -0.02 24.97
CA SER A 152 -6.28 -0.63 26.28
C SER A 152 -5.58 0.31 27.27
N ALA A 153 -4.78 1.25 26.78
CA ALA A 153 -3.91 2.07 27.63
C ALA A 153 -3.86 3.56 27.25
N GLY A 154 -4.49 3.99 26.16
CA GLY A 154 -4.39 5.37 25.67
C GLY A 154 -2.97 5.74 25.19
N VAL A 155 -2.19 4.77 24.69
CA VAL A 155 -0.78 4.99 24.36
C VAL A 155 -0.47 4.51 22.95
N MET A 156 0.29 5.33 22.21
CA MET A 156 1.02 4.97 21.00
C MET A 156 2.49 4.86 21.36
N ALA A 157 3.11 3.68 21.19
CA ALA A 157 4.52 3.47 21.49
C ALA A 157 5.29 3.06 20.22
N ALA A 158 6.33 3.81 19.84
CA ALA A 158 7.16 3.53 18.67
C ALA A 158 8.61 3.95 18.88
N ALA A 159 9.52 3.42 18.06
CA ALA A 159 10.93 3.77 18.07
C ALA A 159 11.23 4.93 17.10
N VAL A 160 10.49 6.02 17.22
CA VAL A 160 10.60 7.22 16.38
C VAL A 160 10.66 8.45 17.27
N ARG A 161 11.54 9.39 16.97
CA ARG A 161 11.62 10.65 17.74
C ARG A 161 10.30 11.42 17.71
N PRO A 162 9.91 12.09 18.79
CA PRO A 162 8.65 12.84 18.85
C PRO A 162 8.53 13.97 17.83
N ASP A 163 9.64 14.51 17.36
CA ASP A 163 9.73 15.61 16.39
C ASP A 163 9.87 15.13 14.94
N ALA A 164 10.07 13.83 14.70
CA ALA A 164 10.09 13.26 13.34
C ALA A 164 8.69 13.28 12.75
N THR A 165 8.57 13.75 11.52
CA THR A 165 7.29 13.88 10.82
C THR A 165 7.22 12.99 9.58
N ILE A 166 6.03 12.59 9.19
CA ILE A 166 5.76 11.65 8.09
C ILE A 166 4.56 12.18 7.28
N THR A 167 4.69 12.24 5.96
CA THR A 167 3.61 12.64 5.04
C THR A 167 2.70 11.45 4.68
N MET A 168 1.98 10.92 5.66
CA MET A 168 1.13 9.75 5.47
C MET A 168 0.02 9.99 4.46
N VAL A 169 -0.33 8.96 3.69
CA VAL A 169 -1.39 8.98 2.68
C VAL A 169 -2.51 8.00 3.01
N ASP A 170 -3.75 8.35 2.69
CA ASP A 170 -4.86 7.39 2.77
C ASP A 170 -4.76 6.37 1.61
N ALA A 171 -4.88 5.08 1.90
CA ALA A 171 -4.85 4.03 0.89
C ALA A 171 -5.96 4.20 -0.17
N ARG A 172 -7.06 4.88 0.15
CA ARG A 172 -8.12 5.22 -0.80
C ARG A 172 -7.65 6.25 -1.84
N ASP A 173 -6.80 7.21 -1.45
CA ASP A 173 -6.25 8.18 -2.41
C ASP A 173 -5.28 7.51 -3.36
N VAL A 174 -4.48 6.56 -2.87
CA VAL A 174 -3.60 5.75 -3.72
C VAL A 174 -4.43 4.91 -4.71
N ALA A 175 -5.53 4.34 -4.27
CA ALA A 175 -6.44 3.57 -5.11
C ALA A 175 -7.11 4.45 -6.20
N GLU A 176 -7.52 5.66 -5.87
CA GLU A 176 -8.10 6.61 -6.84
C GLU A 176 -7.05 7.06 -7.88
N VAL A 177 -5.81 7.33 -7.45
CA VAL A 177 -4.69 7.62 -8.37
C VAL A 177 -4.43 6.43 -9.28
N ALA A 178 -4.36 5.20 -8.73
CA ALA A 178 -4.19 3.99 -9.52
C ALA A 178 -5.32 3.82 -10.54
N ALA A 179 -6.57 4.01 -10.14
CA ALA A 179 -7.73 3.92 -11.03
C ALA A 179 -7.66 4.94 -12.18
N ALA A 180 -7.32 6.20 -11.87
CA ALA A 180 -7.17 7.25 -12.88
C ALA A 180 -6.11 6.88 -13.93
N LEU A 181 -4.95 6.37 -13.51
CA LEU A 181 -3.87 5.95 -14.40
C LEU A 181 -4.25 4.73 -15.24
N LEU A 182 -4.88 3.71 -14.63
CA LEU A 182 -5.33 2.51 -15.30
C LEU A 182 -6.38 2.80 -16.39
N VAL A 183 -7.29 3.73 -16.11
CA VAL A 183 -8.35 4.14 -17.07
C VAL A 183 -7.80 5.03 -18.19
N ALA A 184 -6.91 5.96 -17.83
CA ALA A 184 -6.32 6.88 -18.81
C ALA A 184 -5.32 6.19 -19.76
N GLY A 185 -4.69 5.09 -19.33
CA GLY A 185 -3.66 4.40 -20.11
C GLY A 185 -2.45 5.29 -20.44
N SER A 186 -2.15 6.26 -19.58
CA SER A 186 -1.10 7.26 -19.75
C SER A 186 -0.06 7.16 -18.62
N HIS A 187 0.98 7.98 -18.66
CA HIS A 187 2.07 8.04 -17.68
C HIS A 187 3.02 6.83 -17.70
N HIS A 188 3.34 6.35 -18.89
CA HIS A 188 4.28 5.25 -19.07
C HIS A 188 5.73 5.70 -18.90
N GLY A 189 6.55 4.90 -18.18
CA GLY A 189 7.95 5.18 -17.86
C GLY A 189 8.10 6.17 -16.70
N GLU A 190 7.09 6.34 -15.86
CA GLU A 190 7.10 7.31 -14.76
C GLU A 190 6.97 6.65 -13.40
N THR A 191 7.62 7.26 -12.40
CA THR A 191 7.37 7.00 -10.99
C THR A 191 6.53 8.13 -10.40
N VAL A 192 5.40 7.79 -9.80
CA VAL A 192 4.45 8.74 -9.22
C VAL A 192 4.55 8.71 -7.70
N LEU A 193 5.14 9.75 -7.12
CA LEU A 193 5.11 9.96 -5.67
C LEU A 193 3.69 10.31 -5.21
N ILE A 194 3.20 9.62 -4.17
CA ILE A 194 1.86 9.86 -3.63
C ILE A 194 1.95 10.07 -2.12
N THR A 195 1.60 11.28 -1.67
CA THR A 195 1.61 11.65 -0.25
C THR A 195 0.27 12.20 0.19
N GLY A 196 0.03 12.17 1.49
CA GLY A 196 -1.02 12.99 2.08
C GLY A 196 -0.65 14.48 2.08
N PRO A 197 -1.57 15.34 2.55
CA PRO A 197 -1.40 16.80 2.47
C PRO A 197 -0.53 17.38 3.59
N GLN A 198 -0.21 16.59 4.62
CA GLN A 198 0.43 17.09 5.85
C GLN A 198 1.54 16.16 6.32
N ALA A 199 2.65 16.75 6.76
CA ALA A 199 3.68 16.07 7.54
C ALA A 199 3.27 16.09 9.02
N LEU A 200 3.02 14.92 9.62
CA LEU A 200 2.57 14.77 11.00
C LEU A 200 3.57 13.94 11.79
N SER A 201 3.81 14.35 13.03
CA SER A 201 4.52 13.54 14.02
C SER A 201 3.58 12.50 14.66
N TYR A 202 4.12 11.50 15.34
CA TYR A 202 3.30 10.57 16.12
C TYR A 202 2.58 11.25 17.32
N PRO A 203 3.18 12.25 18.02
CA PRO A 203 2.42 13.10 18.95
C PRO A 203 1.22 13.82 18.33
N ASP A 204 1.35 14.34 17.08
CA ASP A 204 0.23 14.95 16.37
C ASP A 204 -0.86 13.91 16.08
N CYS A 205 -0.47 12.71 15.62
CA CYS A 205 -1.41 11.60 15.41
C CYS A 205 -2.14 11.21 16.69
N ALA A 206 -1.43 11.10 17.82
CA ALA A 206 -2.04 10.80 19.12
C ALA A 206 -3.05 11.88 19.53
N THR A 207 -2.71 13.15 19.31
CA THR A 207 -3.61 14.29 19.57
C THR A 207 -4.88 14.22 18.74
N LEU A 208 -4.77 13.95 17.44
CA LEU A 208 -5.91 13.84 16.52
C LEU A 208 -6.79 12.63 16.86
N ILE A 209 -6.19 11.48 17.19
CA ILE A 209 -6.92 10.29 17.65
C ILE A 209 -7.67 10.61 18.96
N GLY A 210 -7.02 11.26 19.91
CA GLY A 210 -7.64 11.67 21.18
C GLY A 210 -8.85 12.57 20.97
N LYS A 211 -8.77 13.55 20.08
CA LYS A 211 -9.89 14.42 19.70
C LYS A 211 -11.06 13.62 19.10
N ALA A 212 -10.78 12.73 18.16
CA ALA A 212 -11.80 11.96 17.45
C ALA A 212 -12.50 10.91 18.35
N THR A 213 -11.77 10.37 19.33
CA THR A 213 -12.31 9.36 20.27
C THR A 213 -12.94 9.97 21.51
N GLY A 214 -12.59 11.20 21.85
CA GLY A 214 -12.96 11.84 23.13
C GLY A 214 -12.17 11.30 24.33
N THR A 215 -11.01 10.68 24.11
CA THR A 215 -10.15 10.09 25.14
C THR A 215 -8.75 10.74 25.13
N SER A 216 -8.00 10.60 26.23
CA SER A 216 -6.60 11.03 26.25
C SER A 216 -5.75 9.96 25.58
N VAL A 217 -5.00 10.36 24.54
CA VAL A 217 -4.03 9.50 23.87
C VAL A 217 -2.67 10.20 23.90
N SER A 218 -1.64 9.49 24.32
CA SER A 218 -0.26 9.98 24.40
C SER A 218 0.67 9.18 23.52
N TYR A 219 1.74 9.82 23.05
CA TYR A 219 2.84 9.15 22.38
C TYR A 219 4.02 8.91 23.34
N VAL A 220 4.63 7.74 23.25
CA VAL A 220 5.83 7.39 24.02
C VAL A 220 6.88 6.83 23.06
N GLN A 221 8.04 7.48 23.02
CA GLN A 221 9.19 6.92 22.33
C GLN A 221 9.76 5.77 23.17
N VAL A 222 9.99 4.63 22.55
CA VAL A 222 10.58 3.44 23.18
C VAL A 222 11.79 2.95 22.38
N PRO A 223 12.71 2.18 23.00
CA PRO A 223 13.83 1.59 22.27
C PRO A 223 13.38 0.68 21.12
N PRO A 224 14.12 0.61 19.99
CA PRO A 224 13.80 -0.28 18.86
C PRO A 224 13.59 -1.75 19.27
N GLN A 225 14.38 -2.25 20.24
CA GLN A 225 14.22 -3.63 20.75
C GLN A 225 12.85 -3.85 21.38
N GLN A 226 12.33 -2.89 22.14
CA GLN A 226 10.99 -3.02 22.75
C GLN A 226 9.88 -3.07 21.69
N VAL A 227 10.02 -2.33 20.57
CA VAL A 227 9.09 -2.41 19.44
C VAL A 227 9.16 -3.78 18.79
N LEU A 228 10.38 -4.29 18.56
CA LEU A 228 10.59 -5.63 17.99
C LEU A 228 9.93 -6.71 18.86
N ASP A 229 10.18 -6.68 20.16
CA ASP A 229 9.61 -7.63 21.11
C ASP A 229 8.07 -7.56 21.11
N GLY A 230 7.49 -6.35 21.02
CA GLY A 230 6.07 -6.12 20.91
C GLY A 230 5.46 -6.73 19.65
N PHE A 231 6.09 -6.54 18.49
CA PHE A 231 5.64 -7.14 17.23
C PHE A 231 5.71 -8.67 17.25
N LEU A 232 6.78 -9.23 17.78
CA LEU A 232 6.93 -10.68 17.94
C LEU A 232 5.88 -11.25 18.90
N ALA A 233 5.62 -10.58 20.02
CA ALA A 233 4.59 -10.98 20.98
C ALA A 233 3.16 -10.87 20.38
N ALA A 234 2.94 -9.95 19.44
CA ALA A 234 1.70 -9.85 18.68
C ALA A 234 1.58 -10.91 17.55
N GLY A 235 2.58 -11.78 17.38
CA GLY A 235 2.57 -12.89 16.43
C GLY A 235 3.04 -12.52 15.02
N LEU A 236 3.68 -11.36 14.82
CA LEU A 236 4.26 -11.02 13.52
C LEU A 236 5.45 -11.95 13.23
N PRO A 237 5.63 -12.40 11.97
CA PRO A 237 6.85 -13.11 11.56
C PRO A 237 8.09 -12.24 11.79
N GLY A 238 9.20 -12.84 12.21
CA GLY A 238 10.43 -12.13 12.57
C GLY A 238 10.91 -11.19 11.47
N TRP A 239 10.93 -11.64 10.20
CA TRP A 239 11.34 -10.82 9.06
C TRP A 239 10.49 -9.54 8.89
N LEU A 240 9.17 -9.62 9.21
CA LEU A 240 8.27 -8.47 9.10
C LEU A 240 8.45 -7.52 10.28
N ALA A 241 8.59 -8.06 11.50
CA ALA A 241 8.86 -7.28 12.70
C ALA A 241 10.17 -6.47 12.56
N GLU A 242 11.25 -7.11 12.09
CA GLU A 242 12.53 -6.44 11.79
C GLU A 242 12.39 -5.35 10.71
N ALA A 243 11.67 -5.63 9.63
CA ALA A 243 11.43 -4.66 8.56
C ALA A 243 10.67 -3.42 9.06
N LEU A 244 9.67 -3.60 9.93
CA LEU A 244 8.90 -2.50 10.50
C LEU A 244 9.74 -1.67 11.50
N VAL A 245 10.62 -2.31 12.28
CA VAL A 245 11.56 -1.59 13.15
C VAL A 245 12.56 -0.79 12.32
N ALA A 246 13.10 -1.36 11.24
CA ALA A 246 13.98 -0.64 10.31
C ALA A 246 13.26 0.56 9.67
N LEU A 247 11.98 0.44 9.34
CA LEU A 247 11.17 1.55 8.83
C LEU A 247 11.03 2.67 9.86
N HIS A 248 10.85 2.35 11.16
CA HIS A 248 10.86 3.35 12.24
C HIS A 248 12.20 4.10 12.31
N GLN A 249 13.32 3.39 12.17
CA GLN A 249 14.65 4.00 12.15
C GLN A 249 14.84 4.95 10.96
N MET A 250 14.26 4.60 9.80
CA MET A 250 14.25 5.49 8.63
C MET A 250 13.43 6.76 8.88
N TYR A 251 12.27 6.66 9.54
CA TYR A 251 11.48 7.85 9.92
C TYR A 251 12.26 8.77 10.87
N ASP A 252 13.10 8.18 11.72
CA ASP A 252 13.90 8.91 12.69
C ASP A 252 14.97 9.83 12.07
N THR A 253 15.34 9.64 10.80
CA THR A 253 16.26 10.52 10.10
C THR A 253 15.69 11.93 9.86
N GLY A 254 14.35 12.07 9.87
CA GLY A 254 13.65 13.32 9.57
C GLY A 254 13.66 13.72 8.08
N GLU A 255 14.23 12.89 7.20
CA GLU A 255 14.35 13.15 5.76
C GLU A 255 13.14 12.66 4.94
N LEU A 256 12.23 11.91 5.56
CA LEU A 256 11.10 11.28 4.88
C LEU A 256 9.83 12.14 4.90
N ASN A 257 9.95 13.40 4.43
CA ASN A 257 8.83 14.34 4.34
C ASN A 257 8.63 14.90 2.91
N PRO A 258 8.62 14.08 1.89
CA PRO A 258 8.33 14.57 0.54
C PRO A 258 6.90 15.08 0.49
N HIS A 259 6.63 16.02 -0.42
CA HIS A 259 5.29 16.49 -0.72
C HIS A 259 4.97 16.26 -2.19
N SER A 260 3.75 15.80 -2.48
CA SER A 260 3.25 15.58 -3.83
C SER A 260 1.81 16.05 -3.97
N ASP A 261 1.52 16.67 -5.10
CA ASP A 261 0.18 17.06 -5.52
C ASP A 261 -0.51 15.98 -6.39
N ALA A 262 0.09 14.81 -6.54
CA ALA A 262 -0.35 13.77 -7.46
C ALA A 262 -1.82 13.37 -7.24
N VAL A 263 -2.28 13.31 -5.98
CA VAL A 263 -3.69 13.01 -5.69
C VAL A 263 -4.59 14.06 -6.33
N ALA A 264 -4.35 15.35 -6.06
CA ALA A 264 -5.18 16.43 -6.60
C ALA A 264 -5.10 16.51 -8.13
N ARG A 265 -3.90 16.39 -8.68
CA ARG A 265 -3.66 16.49 -10.13
C ARG A 265 -4.30 15.35 -10.92
N LEU A 266 -4.24 14.12 -10.40
CA LEU A 266 -4.71 12.93 -11.13
C LEU A 266 -6.17 12.58 -10.83
N THR A 267 -6.70 12.97 -9.66
CA THR A 267 -8.08 12.65 -9.27
C THR A 267 -9.04 13.85 -9.31
N GLY A 268 -8.52 15.08 -9.44
CA GLY A 268 -9.30 16.31 -9.36
C GLY A 268 -9.80 16.64 -7.94
N ARG A 269 -9.33 15.96 -6.90
CA ARG A 269 -9.76 16.13 -5.51
C ARG A 269 -8.53 16.27 -4.59
N PRO A 270 -8.60 17.06 -3.51
CA PRO A 270 -7.52 17.10 -2.54
C PRO A 270 -7.33 15.73 -1.88
N ALA A 271 -6.09 15.45 -1.47
CA ALA A 271 -5.80 14.27 -0.66
C ALA A 271 -6.50 14.36 0.70
N ARG A 272 -6.94 13.23 1.23
CA ARG A 272 -7.59 13.12 2.54
C ARG A 272 -6.60 13.48 3.64
N THR A 273 -7.10 14.17 4.68
CA THR A 273 -6.30 14.48 5.88
C THR A 273 -6.31 13.30 6.85
N PHE A 274 -5.31 13.27 7.74
CA PHE A 274 -5.33 12.29 8.84
C PHE A 274 -6.46 12.55 9.83
N GLU A 275 -6.87 13.81 10.00
CA GLU A 275 -8.03 14.18 10.83
C GLU A 275 -9.32 13.57 10.27
N ASP A 276 -9.57 13.68 8.95
CA ASP A 276 -10.72 13.02 8.32
C ASP A 276 -10.66 11.50 8.50
N PHE A 277 -9.49 10.91 8.27
CA PHE A 277 -9.28 9.46 8.44
C PHE A 277 -9.62 9.00 9.86
N VAL A 278 -9.12 9.66 10.90
CA VAL A 278 -9.40 9.22 12.29
C VAL A 278 -10.84 9.50 12.70
N HIS A 279 -11.49 10.53 12.18
CA HIS A 279 -12.92 10.77 12.40
C HIS A 279 -13.77 9.63 11.83
N GLU A 280 -13.54 9.24 10.60
CA GLU A 280 -14.26 8.14 9.94
C GLU A 280 -14.00 6.79 10.62
N HIS A 281 -12.79 6.59 11.16
CA HIS A 281 -12.34 5.33 11.74
C HIS A 281 -12.20 5.37 13.27
N ALA A 282 -12.83 6.33 13.94
CA ALA A 282 -12.74 6.49 15.41
C ALA A 282 -13.12 5.21 16.18
N HIS A 283 -14.02 4.39 15.63
CA HIS A 283 -14.42 3.11 16.20
C HIS A 283 -13.28 2.10 16.35
N LEU A 284 -12.20 2.21 15.57
CA LEU A 284 -11.04 1.35 15.69
C LEU A 284 -10.22 1.63 16.95
N PHE A 285 -10.30 2.85 17.47
CA PHE A 285 -9.51 3.35 18.60
C PHE A 285 -10.32 3.45 19.92
N LYS A 286 -11.61 3.09 19.91
CA LYS A 286 -12.52 3.07 21.09
C LYS A 286 -12.62 1.73 21.75
#